data_0181337041a5b3e8ffdb9bfc4b68c067
#
_entry.id   0181337041a5b3e8ffdb9bfc4b68c067
#
_cell.length_a   1.000
_cell.length_b   1.000
_cell.length_c   1.000
_cell.angle_alpha   90.00
_cell.angle_beta   90.00
_cell.angle_gamma   90.00
#
_symmetry.space_group_name_H-M   'P 1'
#
loop_
_entity.id
_entity.type
_entity.pdbx_description
1 polymer ?
#
loop_
_entity_poly.entity_id
_entity_poly.type
_entity_poly.pdbx_seq_one_letter_code
_entity_poly.pdbx_strand_id
1 'polypeptide(L)'
;MTKVRLGNLYLAAAVAGVILCAVLMRAFYMPYSGFWRTVLYNILIFSWAVSVWWRILHAQTRHCLLGAAALMLFWLDIRLIRYDFAQTPEMLRRLWYAYYIPMLLIPTLALYTLFFLDRGQSAPLYKYRYMIFVFPVVLFSLVLTNDCHQLAFAFPPGQEVLGSPDYTYRFVYYLCLLWIFSCAVFTVVYLVRRCRIPHTKRILWLPLVPIFLAALYALLYKHILNVPWMHAIAGDMTVVQCLTFTATFEACIQCGLIQSNMGYATLFEVSMAKGLITDRAFVPVQLSLIHI
;
A
#
# COMPACT_ATOMS: atom_id res chain seq x y z
N MET A 1 -28.76 -9.35 0.98
CA MET A 1 -27.48 -9.97 0.53
C MET A 1 -27.05 -9.61 -0.90
N THR A 2 -27.92 -9.21 -1.78
CA THR A 2 -27.65 -8.97 -3.22
C THR A 2 -26.96 -7.65 -3.53
N LYS A 3 -27.34 -6.52 -2.91
CA LYS A 3 -26.78 -5.19 -3.24
C LYS A 3 -25.30 -5.03 -2.85
N VAL A 4 -24.87 -5.53 -1.67
CA VAL A 4 -23.47 -5.43 -1.22
C VAL A 4 -22.56 -6.32 -2.06
N ARG A 5 -23.00 -7.54 -2.42
CA ARG A 5 -22.26 -8.42 -3.33
C ARG A 5 -22.12 -7.82 -4.73
N LEU A 6 -23.17 -7.18 -5.21
CA LEU A 6 -23.18 -6.51 -6.52
C LEU A 6 -22.20 -5.35 -6.54
N GLY A 7 -22.17 -4.49 -5.49
CA GLY A 7 -21.21 -3.40 -5.37
C GLY A 7 -19.76 -3.85 -5.35
N ASN A 8 -19.45 -4.93 -4.63
CA ASN A 8 -18.11 -5.52 -4.60
C ASN A 8 -17.72 -6.12 -5.95
N LEU A 9 -18.67 -6.70 -6.68
CA LEU A 9 -18.42 -7.24 -8.02
C LEU A 9 -18.11 -6.12 -9.03
N TYR A 10 -18.86 -5.00 -9.00
CA TYR A 10 -18.59 -3.84 -9.85
C TYR A 10 -17.22 -3.22 -9.54
N LEU A 11 -16.85 -3.10 -8.26
CA LEU A 11 -15.53 -2.61 -7.86
C LEU A 11 -14.42 -3.52 -8.38
N ALA A 12 -14.56 -4.83 -8.18
CA ALA A 12 -13.59 -5.80 -8.68
C ALA A 12 -13.47 -5.77 -10.21
N ALA A 13 -14.59 -5.65 -10.92
CA ALA A 13 -14.62 -5.52 -12.38
C ALA A 13 -13.96 -4.21 -12.85
N ALA A 14 -14.18 -3.09 -12.14
CA ALA A 14 -13.54 -1.81 -12.46
C ALA A 14 -12.02 -1.88 -12.26
N VAL A 15 -11.55 -2.47 -11.15
CA VAL A 15 -10.12 -2.68 -10.88
C VAL A 15 -9.49 -3.57 -11.95
N ALA A 16 -10.13 -4.71 -12.27
CA ALA A 16 -9.67 -5.60 -13.32
C ALA A 16 -9.64 -4.91 -14.69
N GLY A 17 -10.63 -4.08 -15.00
CA GLY A 17 -10.71 -3.28 -16.22
C GLY A 17 -9.55 -2.28 -16.34
N VAL A 18 -9.22 -1.56 -15.26
CA VAL A 18 -8.08 -0.63 -15.22
C VAL A 18 -6.76 -1.36 -15.45
N ILE A 19 -6.56 -2.50 -14.78
CA ILE A 19 -5.35 -3.32 -14.95
C ILE A 19 -5.27 -3.85 -16.39
N LEU A 20 -6.36 -4.35 -16.94
CA LEU A 20 -6.42 -4.85 -18.32
C LEU A 20 -6.10 -3.74 -19.32
N CYS A 21 -6.71 -2.56 -19.19
CA CYS A 21 -6.41 -1.40 -20.04
C CYS A 21 -4.93 -1.02 -19.96
N ALA A 22 -4.34 -0.99 -18.78
CA ALA A 22 -2.93 -0.67 -18.60
C ALA A 22 -2.00 -1.70 -19.27
N VAL A 23 -2.35 -2.99 -19.19
CA VAL A 23 -1.62 -4.08 -19.86
C VAL A 23 -1.76 -3.95 -21.38
N LEU A 24 -2.95 -3.71 -21.91
CA LEU A 24 -3.20 -3.55 -23.34
C LEU A 24 -2.45 -2.34 -23.91
N MET A 25 -2.46 -1.19 -23.21
CA MET A 25 -1.69 -0.01 -23.63
C MET A 25 -0.19 -0.31 -23.78
N ARG A 26 0.35 -1.16 -22.91
CA ARG A 26 1.74 -1.59 -23.00
C ARG A 26 1.95 -2.59 -24.13
N ALA A 27 1.10 -3.60 -24.25
CA ALA A 27 1.20 -4.66 -25.25
C ALA A 27 1.10 -4.11 -26.68
N PHE A 28 0.25 -3.09 -26.89
CA PHE A 28 0.09 -2.45 -28.20
C PHE A 28 1.06 -1.28 -28.44
N TYR A 29 2.08 -1.10 -27.59
CA TYR A 29 3.09 -0.04 -27.73
C TYR A 29 2.50 1.35 -28.01
N MET A 30 1.38 1.70 -27.34
CA MET A 30 0.74 3.00 -27.53
C MET A 30 1.69 4.15 -27.17
N PRO A 31 1.71 5.25 -27.93
CA PRO A 31 2.54 6.41 -27.62
C PRO A 31 2.14 6.95 -26.23
N TYR A 32 3.13 7.39 -25.46
CA TYR A 32 2.94 7.86 -24.08
C TYR A 32 2.26 6.85 -23.14
N SER A 33 2.36 5.56 -23.43
CA SER A 33 1.72 4.51 -22.61
C SER A 33 2.17 4.55 -21.14
N GLY A 34 3.39 4.98 -20.83
CA GLY A 34 3.92 5.17 -19.48
C GLY A 34 3.10 6.19 -18.71
N PHE A 35 2.87 7.34 -19.31
CA PHE A 35 2.06 8.44 -18.75
C PHE A 35 0.61 8.00 -18.50
N TRP A 36 -0.09 7.50 -19.51
CA TRP A 36 -1.50 7.12 -19.39
C TRP A 36 -1.73 6.01 -18.38
N ARG A 37 -0.84 5.02 -18.32
CA ARG A 37 -0.91 3.97 -17.28
C ARG A 37 -0.76 4.54 -15.89
N THR A 38 0.17 5.47 -15.69
CA THR A 38 0.34 6.12 -14.38
C THR A 38 -0.90 6.91 -13.99
N VAL A 39 -1.50 7.64 -14.93
CA VAL A 39 -2.79 8.35 -14.70
C VAL A 39 -3.88 7.37 -14.27
N LEU A 40 -4.04 6.23 -14.95
CA LEU A 40 -5.03 5.23 -14.59
C LEU A 40 -4.81 4.67 -13.17
N TYR A 41 -3.56 4.35 -12.81
CA TYR A 41 -3.26 3.87 -11.46
C TYR A 41 -3.45 4.96 -10.40
N ASN A 42 -3.12 6.20 -10.70
CA ASN A 42 -3.38 7.33 -9.80
C ASN A 42 -4.89 7.51 -9.57
N ILE A 43 -5.72 7.44 -10.62
CA ILE A 43 -7.19 7.49 -10.49
C ILE A 43 -7.68 6.32 -9.62
N LEU A 44 -7.16 5.11 -9.81
CA LEU A 44 -7.53 3.94 -9.02
C LEU A 44 -7.20 4.13 -7.53
N ILE A 45 -5.98 4.54 -7.20
CA ILE A 45 -5.55 4.74 -5.81
C ILE A 45 -6.30 5.92 -5.18
N PHE A 46 -6.52 7.01 -5.93
CA PHE A 46 -7.28 8.16 -5.44
C PHE A 46 -8.74 7.78 -5.17
N SER A 47 -9.39 7.04 -6.05
CA SER A 47 -10.76 6.56 -5.85
C SER A 47 -10.87 5.63 -4.64
N TRP A 48 -9.84 4.78 -4.41
CA TRP A 48 -9.73 3.98 -3.21
C TRP A 48 -9.58 4.85 -1.96
N ALA A 49 -8.74 5.88 -1.99
CA ALA A 49 -8.56 6.82 -0.87
C ALA A 49 -9.87 7.53 -0.52
N VAL A 50 -10.63 8.00 -1.52
CA VAL A 50 -11.96 8.59 -1.31
C VAL A 50 -12.91 7.58 -0.67
N SER A 51 -12.89 6.33 -1.15
CA SER A 51 -13.69 5.26 -0.55
C SER A 51 -13.32 4.99 0.91
N VAL A 52 -12.02 4.97 1.25
CA VAL A 52 -11.52 4.85 2.62
C VAL A 52 -12.01 5.99 3.50
N TRP A 53 -11.98 7.23 2.99
CA TRP A 53 -12.46 8.40 3.73
C TRP A 53 -13.90 8.23 4.23
N TRP A 54 -14.78 7.69 3.41
CA TRP A 54 -16.20 7.50 3.74
C TRP A 54 -16.49 6.22 4.54
N ARG A 55 -15.68 5.17 4.38
CA ARG A 55 -15.94 3.85 4.98
C ARG A 55 -15.32 3.68 6.37
N ILE A 56 -14.18 4.31 6.65
CA ILE A 56 -13.45 4.06 7.89
C ILE A 56 -13.94 4.97 9.01
N LEU A 57 -14.41 4.34 10.09
CA LEU A 57 -14.98 5.03 11.24
C LEU A 57 -13.93 5.71 12.12
N HIS A 58 -12.84 5.01 12.39
CA HIS A 58 -11.82 5.49 13.32
C HIS A 58 -10.90 6.51 12.63
N ALA A 59 -10.93 7.77 13.08
CA ALA A 59 -10.23 8.88 12.43
C ALA A 59 -8.72 8.63 12.28
N GLN A 60 -8.03 8.11 13.30
CA GLN A 60 -6.59 7.88 13.24
C GLN A 60 -6.22 6.79 12.24
N THR A 61 -6.96 5.67 12.21
CA THR A 61 -6.79 4.61 11.20
C THR A 61 -7.05 5.15 9.80
N ARG A 62 -8.09 5.97 9.63
CA ARG A 62 -8.42 6.63 8.37
C ARG A 62 -7.27 7.51 7.89
N HIS A 63 -6.70 8.37 8.76
CA HIS A 63 -5.57 9.22 8.40
C HIS A 63 -4.31 8.39 8.03
N CYS A 64 -4.06 7.26 8.71
CA CYS A 64 -2.95 6.38 8.34
C CYS A 64 -3.12 5.76 6.95
N LEU A 65 -4.33 5.28 6.61
CA LEU A 65 -4.63 4.72 5.30
C LEU A 65 -4.57 5.77 4.19
N LEU A 66 -5.06 6.99 4.46
CA LEU A 66 -4.93 8.11 3.53
C LEU A 66 -3.47 8.54 3.35
N GLY A 67 -2.68 8.53 4.42
CA GLY A 67 -1.23 8.76 4.35
C GLY A 67 -0.53 7.70 3.49
N ALA A 68 -0.91 6.43 3.62
CA ALA A 68 -0.41 5.37 2.75
C ALA A 68 -0.82 5.59 1.29
N ALA A 69 -2.08 6.00 1.03
CA ALA A 69 -2.55 6.34 -0.32
C ALA A 69 -1.75 7.51 -0.93
N ALA A 70 -1.52 8.57 -0.15
CA ALA A 70 -0.72 9.71 -0.60
C ALA A 70 0.72 9.31 -0.93
N LEU A 71 1.33 8.43 -0.13
CA LEU A 71 2.67 7.90 -0.41
C LEU A 71 2.69 7.01 -1.67
N MET A 72 1.64 6.25 -1.94
CA MET A 72 1.53 5.45 -3.18
C MET A 72 1.38 6.35 -4.41
N LEU A 73 0.56 7.41 -4.35
CA LEU A 73 0.44 8.41 -5.43
C LEU A 73 1.79 9.08 -5.67
N PHE A 74 2.45 9.56 -4.61
CA PHE A 74 3.80 10.13 -4.69
C PHE A 74 4.81 9.17 -5.33
N TRP A 75 4.74 7.88 -5.03
CA TRP A 75 5.63 6.88 -5.62
C TRP A 75 5.42 6.72 -7.12
N LEU A 76 4.16 6.65 -7.54
CA LEU A 76 3.80 6.57 -8.96
C LEU A 76 4.23 7.83 -9.73
N ASP A 77 4.07 9.00 -9.12
CA ASP A 77 4.45 10.28 -9.75
C ASP A 77 5.97 10.43 -9.86
N ILE A 78 6.75 10.09 -8.82
CA ILE A 78 8.21 10.05 -8.92
C ILE A 78 8.66 9.07 -10.01
N ARG A 79 8.00 7.92 -10.10
CA ARG A 79 8.27 6.94 -11.15
C ARG A 79 8.02 7.53 -12.54
N LEU A 80 6.89 8.21 -12.72
CA LEU A 80 6.56 8.89 -13.97
C LEU A 80 7.63 9.92 -14.36
N ILE A 81 8.00 10.79 -13.40
CA ILE A 81 9.03 11.80 -13.62
C ILE A 81 10.37 11.15 -13.98
N ARG A 82 10.73 10.05 -13.32
CA ARG A 82 11.99 9.35 -13.57
C ARG A 82 12.06 8.76 -14.98
N TYR A 83 10.99 8.17 -15.50
CA TYR A 83 11.03 7.47 -16.79
C TYR A 83 10.69 8.34 -17.98
N ASP A 84 9.83 9.35 -17.81
CA ASP A 84 9.31 10.14 -18.92
C ASP A 84 9.92 11.56 -18.98
N PHE A 85 10.42 12.11 -17.87
CA PHE A 85 10.88 13.51 -17.80
C PHE A 85 12.33 13.68 -17.36
N ALA A 86 12.93 12.72 -16.65
CA ALA A 86 14.30 12.87 -16.16
C ALA A 86 15.29 12.71 -17.32
N GLN A 87 16.08 13.78 -17.59
CA GLN A 87 17.05 13.83 -18.69
C GLN A 87 18.50 13.62 -18.20
N THR A 88 18.78 13.93 -16.94
CA THR A 88 20.14 13.83 -16.41
C THR A 88 20.32 12.57 -15.56
N PRO A 89 21.49 11.88 -15.66
CA PRO A 89 21.77 10.70 -14.85
C PRO A 89 21.68 10.96 -13.33
N GLU A 90 22.05 12.16 -12.90
CA GLU A 90 21.97 12.57 -11.50
C GLU A 90 20.49 12.68 -11.03
N MET A 91 19.61 13.26 -11.84
CA MET A 91 18.18 13.33 -11.55
C MET A 91 17.56 11.92 -11.49
N LEU A 92 17.92 11.04 -12.42
CA LEU A 92 17.48 9.63 -12.43
C LEU A 92 17.87 8.91 -11.14
N ARG A 93 19.08 9.13 -10.64
CA ARG A 93 19.59 8.52 -9.41
C ARG A 93 18.90 9.10 -8.17
N ARG A 94 18.75 10.42 -8.06
CA ARG A 94 18.05 11.06 -6.94
C ARG A 94 16.59 10.64 -6.85
N LEU A 95 15.89 10.55 -7.98
CA LEU A 95 14.51 10.07 -8.03
C LEU A 95 14.42 8.58 -7.63
N TRP A 96 15.42 7.77 -7.97
CA TRP A 96 15.49 6.39 -7.53
C TRP A 96 15.68 6.27 -6.01
N TYR A 97 16.52 7.09 -5.41
CA TYR A 97 16.64 7.14 -3.95
C TYR A 97 15.32 7.55 -3.28
N ALA A 98 14.58 8.48 -3.89
CA ALA A 98 13.28 8.90 -3.36
C ALA A 98 12.23 7.77 -3.29
N TYR A 99 12.41 6.67 -4.04
CA TYR A 99 11.53 5.48 -3.93
C TYR A 99 11.58 4.85 -2.54
N TYR A 100 12.67 5.03 -1.79
CA TYR A 100 12.82 4.47 -0.45
C TYR A 100 11.92 5.17 0.58
N ILE A 101 11.47 6.39 0.31
CA ILE A 101 10.52 7.11 1.19
C ILE A 101 9.21 6.31 1.30
N PRO A 102 8.43 6.11 0.23
CA PRO A 102 7.20 5.34 0.30
C PRO A 102 7.45 3.86 0.63
N MET A 103 8.52 3.27 0.13
CA MET A 103 8.85 1.86 0.36
C MET A 103 9.06 1.53 1.85
N LEU A 104 9.61 2.45 2.64
CA LEU A 104 9.81 2.28 4.08
C LEU A 104 8.62 2.78 4.90
N LEU A 105 7.98 3.88 4.50
CA LEU A 105 6.91 4.49 5.28
C LEU A 105 5.57 3.77 5.16
N ILE A 106 5.22 3.17 4.01
CA ILE A 106 3.95 2.47 3.85
C ILE A 106 3.85 1.25 4.78
N PRO A 107 4.84 0.33 4.85
CA PRO A 107 4.82 -0.76 5.83
C PRO A 107 4.83 -0.26 7.28
N THR A 108 5.52 0.85 7.55
CA THR A 108 5.52 1.48 8.88
C THR A 108 4.14 2.01 9.25
N LEU A 109 3.42 2.64 8.33
CA LEU A 109 2.04 3.08 8.54
C LEU A 109 1.11 1.88 8.76
N ALA A 110 1.29 0.79 8.02
CA ALA A 110 0.54 -0.44 8.24
C ALA A 110 0.74 -0.97 9.66
N LEU A 111 1.98 -1.06 10.14
CA LEU A 111 2.29 -1.45 11.50
C LEU A 111 1.76 -0.42 12.53
N TYR A 112 1.85 0.87 12.24
CA TYR A 112 1.34 1.94 13.11
C TYR A 112 -0.18 1.88 13.28
N THR A 113 -0.95 1.48 12.25
CA THR A 113 -2.41 1.33 12.37
C THR A 113 -2.80 0.30 13.42
N LEU A 114 -1.94 -0.69 13.70
CA LEU A 114 -2.22 -1.73 14.70
C LEU A 114 -2.38 -1.15 16.11
N PHE A 115 -1.69 -0.05 16.43
CA PHE A 115 -1.84 0.62 17.73
C PHE A 115 -3.25 1.16 17.96
N PHE A 116 -4.01 1.41 16.90
CA PHE A 116 -5.38 1.93 16.98
C PHE A 116 -6.45 0.84 16.88
N LEU A 117 -6.09 -0.35 16.42
CA LEU A 117 -7.00 -1.50 16.38
C LEU A 117 -7.26 -2.07 17.78
N ASP A 118 -6.36 -1.81 18.73
CA ASP A 118 -6.52 -2.22 20.11
C ASP A 118 -7.16 -1.11 20.94
N ARG A 119 -8.27 -1.42 21.65
CA ARG A 119 -8.99 -0.50 22.52
C ARG A 119 -8.18 -0.06 23.76
N GLY A 120 -6.97 -0.56 23.94
CA GLY A 120 -6.09 -0.30 25.07
C GLY A 120 -5.26 0.98 24.92
N GLN A 121 -5.89 2.17 24.88
CA GLN A 121 -5.16 3.46 25.00
C GLN A 121 -4.33 3.59 26.30
N SER A 122 -4.54 2.70 27.26
CA SER A 122 -3.81 2.60 28.53
C SER A 122 -2.52 1.77 28.45
N ALA A 123 -2.20 1.19 27.29
CA ALA A 123 -0.95 0.44 27.14
C ALA A 123 0.26 1.39 27.22
N PRO A 124 1.31 1.09 28.01
CA PRO A 124 2.50 1.95 28.13
C PRO A 124 3.19 2.22 26.79
N LEU A 125 3.11 1.29 25.86
CA LEU A 125 3.66 1.42 24.50
C LEU A 125 2.94 2.50 23.65
N TYR A 126 1.71 2.84 23.97
CA TYR A 126 0.96 3.88 23.23
C TYR A 126 1.62 5.27 23.32
N LYS A 127 2.29 5.58 24.43
CA LYS A 127 3.04 6.82 24.63
C LYS A 127 4.18 6.97 23.61
N TYR A 128 4.83 5.87 23.24
CA TYR A 128 6.00 5.86 22.36
C TYR A 128 5.67 5.50 20.90
N ARG A 129 4.39 5.52 20.53
CA ARG A 129 3.93 5.10 19.19
C ARG A 129 4.61 5.82 18.03
N TYR A 130 4.99 7.08 18.20
CA TYR A 130 5.67 7.84 17.15
C TYR A 130 7.13 7.45 16.95
N MET A 131 7.75 6.80 17.92
CA MET A 131 9.15 6.38 17.80
C MET A 131 9.35 5.33 16.70
N ILE A 132 8.28 4.64 16.28
CA ILE A 132 8.35 3.69 15.18
C ILE A 132 8.76 4.36 13.85
N PHE A 133 8.53 5.66 13.70
CA PHE A 133 8.91 6.41 12.50
C PHE A 133 10.37 6.86 12.51
N VAL A 134 11.04 6.89 13.65
CA VAL A 134 12.43 7.34 13.74
C VAL A 134 13.35 6.48 12.90
N PHE A 135 13.21 5.16 13.01
CA PHE A 135 14.09 4.23 12.30
C PHE A 135 13.95 4.32 10.77
N PRO A 136 12.75 4.24 10.15
CA PRO A 136 12.60 4.41 8.71
C PRO A 136 13.00 5.82 8.23
N VAL A 137 12.81 6.87 9.03
CA VAL A 137 13.27 8.23 8.69
C VAL A 137 14.78 8.27 8.59
N VAL A 138 15.50 7.68 9.55
CA VAL A 138 16.96 7.57 9.49
C VAL A 138 17.40 6.76 8.27
N LEU A 139 16.76 5.62 8.00
CA LEU A 139 17.10 4.77 6.86
C LEU A 139 16.94 5.49 5.51
N PHE A 140 15.77 6.12 5.28
CA PHE A 140 15.60 6.80 3.99
C PHE A 140 16.49 8.05 3.87
N SER A 141 16.79 8.74 4.98
CA SER A 141 17.74 9.86 4.97
C SER A 141 19.13 9.37 4.56
N LEU A 142 19.59 8.22 5.07
CA LEU A 142 20.84 7.60 4.65
C LEU A 142 20.82 7.20 3.17
N VAL A 143 19.68 6.74 2.65
CA VAL A 143 19.57 6.42 1.21
C VAL A 143 19.59 7.69 0.36
N LEU A 144 18.89 8.76 0.77
CA LEU A 144 18.87 10.04 0.04
C LEU A 144 20.27 10.72 0.00
N THR A 145 21.07 10.52 1.05
CA THR A 145 22.43 11.07 1.13
C THR A 145 23.51 10.09 0.66
N ASN A 146 23.12 8.99 0.00
CA ASN A 146 24.04 7.91 -0.38
C ASN A 146 25.22 8.38 -1.24
N ASP A 147 25.06 9.43 -2.03
CA ASP A 147 26.14 9.99 -2.85
C ASP A 147 27.33 10.49 -2.02
N CYS A 148 27.11 10.84 -0.73
CA CYS A 148 28.17 11.31 0.17
C CYS A 148 28.99 10.18 0.80
N HIS A 149 28.38 9.01 1.01
CA HIS A 149 28.99 7.94 1.85
C HIS A 149 28.90 6.54 1.28
N GLN A 150 28.11 6.31 0.23
CA GLN A 150 27.92 5.03 -0.46
C GLN A 150 27.61 3.84 0.47
N LEU A 151 26.89 4.05 1.58
CA LEU A 151 26.53 3.01 2.54
C LEU A 151 25.33 2.16 2.13
N ALA A 152 24.48 2.67 1.25
CA ALA A 152 23.32 1.93 0.72
C ALA A 152 23.68 1.25 -0.62
N PHE A 153 24.31 2.00 -1.52
CA PHE A 153 24.72 1.56 -2.84
C PHE A 153 26.13 2.04 -3.11
N ALA A 154 27.02 1.16 -3.52
CA ALA A 154 28.34 1.53 -3.97
C ALA A 154 28.44 1.43 -5.51
N PHE A 155 28.91 2.49 -6.13
CA PHE A 155 29.11 2.60 -7.57
C PHE A 155 30.59 2.39 -7.90
N PRO A 156 30.94 1.77 -9.04
CA PRO A 156 32.31 1.68 -9.51
C PRO A 156 32.92 3.07 -9.77
N PRO A 157 34.20 3.27 -9.51
CA PRO A 157 34.87 4.54 -9.77
C PRO A 157 34.72 4.97 -11.24
N GLY A 158 34.31 6.21 -11.48
CA GLY A 158 34.09 6.76 -12.82
C GLY A 158 32.74 6.46 -13.45
N GLN A 159 31.89 5.64 -12.83
CA GLN A 159 30.54 5.33 -13.28
C GLN A 159 29.44 5.93 -12.39
N GLU A 160 29.83 6.73 -11.44
CA GLU A 160 28.94 7.34 -10.45
C GLU A 160 27.81 8.19 -11.07
N VAL A 161 28.05 8.68 -12.29
CA VAL A 161 27.17 9.62 -13.00
C VAL A 161 26.20 8.89 -13.95
N LEU A 162 26.49 7.69 -14.43
CA LEU A 162 25.83 7.10 -15.58
C LEU A 162 24.64 6.18 -15.25
N GLY A 163 24.23 6.01 -13.98
CA GLY A 163 23.14 5.12 -13.63
C GLY A 163 23.38 3.69 -14.13
N SER A 164 24.65 3.28 -14.17
CA SER A 164 25.09 1.94 -14.53
C SER A 164 24.33 0.90 -13.72
N PRO A 165 23.89 -0.21 -14.33
CA PRO A 165 23.33 -1.36 -13.59
C PRO A 165 24.35 -2.01 -12.64
N ASP A 166 25.61 -1.65 -12.72
CA ASP A 166 26.73 -2.23 -11.98
C ASP A 166 26.95 -1.58 -10.62
N TYR A 167 25.90 -1.45 -9.81
CA TYR A 167 26.03 -1.06 -8.42
C TYR A 167 25.99 -2.30 -7.50
N THR A 168 26.67 -2.19 -6.36
CA THR A 168 26.63 -3.23 -5.32
C THR A 168 25.82 -2.76 -4.12
N TYR A 169 25.01 -3.68 -3.58
CA TYR A 169 24.24 -3.43 -2.37
C TYR A 169 25.16 -3.39 -1.15
N ARG A 170 24.95 -2.41 -0.27
CA ARG A 170 25.67 -2.24 0.97
C ARG A 170 24.77 -2.40 2.20
N PHE A 171 25.35 -2.21 3.37
CA PHE A 171 24.71 -2.49 4.66
C PHE A 171 23.35 -1.80 4.87
N VAL A 172 23.21 -0.51 4.51
CA VAL A 172 21.96 0.24 4.67
C VAL A 172 20.83 -0.35 3.83
N TYR A 173 21.11 -0.84 2.62
CA TYR A 173 20.12 -1.53 1.79
C TYR A 173 19.54 -2.77 2.50
N TYR A 174 20.40 -3.59 3.09
CA TYR A 174 19.93 -4.77 3.83
C TYR A 174 19.15 -4.41 5.09
N LEU A 175 19.49 -3.30 5.77
CA LEU A 175 18.69 -2.77 6.86
C LEU A 175 17.30 -2.31 6.41
N CYS A 176 17.19 -1.67 5.23
CA CYS A 176 15.89 -1.32 4.65
C CYS A 176 15.03 -2.57 4.40
N LEU A 177 15.60 -3.62 3.80
CA LEU A 177 14.88 -4.89 3.57
C LEU A 177 14.47 -5.55 4.89
N LEU A 178 15.37 -5.58 5.88
CA LEU A 178 15.07 -6.13 7.21
C LEU A 178 13.93 -5.38 7.88
N TRP A 179 13.89 -4.05 7.77
CA TRP A 179 12.80 -3.23 8.30
C TRP A 179 11.47 -3.56 7.66
N ILE A 180 11.41 -3.58 6.32
CA ILE A 180 10.19 -3.92 5.58
C ILE A 180 9.68 -5.30 5.97
N PHE A 181 10.57 -6.29 6.01
CA PHE A 181 10.24 -7.65 6.39
C PHE A 181 9.74 -7.73 7.85
N SER A 182 10.40 -7.04 8.77
CA SER A 182 10.00 -6.95 10.18
C SER A 182 8.61 -6.34 10.32
N CYS A 183 8.32 -5.21 9.63
CA CYS A 183 7.00 -4.59 9.63
C CYS A 183 5.93 -5.58 9.13
N ALA A 184 6.19 -6.30 8.04
CA ALA A 184 5.26 -7.28 7.49
C ALA A 184 4.99 -8.43 8.47
N VAL A 185 6.05 -9.02 9.04
CA VAL A 185 5.95 -10.12 10.01
C VAL A 185 5.19 -9.67 11.26
N PHE A 186 5.54 -8.53 11.86
CA PHE A 186 4.86 -8.02 13.04
C PHE A 186 3.39 -7.71 12.76
N THR A 187 3.08 -7.14 11.60
CA THR A 187 1.68 -6.88 11.19
C THR A 187 0.90 -8.18 11.11
N VAL A 188 1.42 -9.19 10.43
CA VAL A 188 0.76 -10.49 10.27
C VAL A 188 0.59 -11.19 11.63
N VAL A 189 1.66 -11.29 12.43
CA VAL A 189 1.62 -11.94 13.75
C VAL A 189 0.61 -11.26 14.67
N TYR A 190 0.59 -9.93 14.66
CA TYR A 190 -0.36 -9.16 15.45
C TYR A 190 -1.81 -9.41 15.02
N LEU A 191 -2.09 -9.35 13.72
CA LEU A 191 -3.43 -9.62 13.18
C LEU A 191 -3.91 -11.03 13.53
N VAL A 192 -3.05 -12.04 13.38
CA VAL A 192 -3.37 -13.44 13.72
C VAL A 192 -3.66 -13.60 15.21
N ARG A 193 -2.83 -13.02 16.08
CA ARG A 193 -3.01 -13.13 17.54
C ARG A 193 -4.24 -12.39 18.06
N ARG A 194 -4.60 -11.27 17.44
CA ARG A 194 -5.70 -10.42 17.88
C ARG A 194 -7.05 -10.74 17.25
N CYS A 195 -7.09 -11.57 16.24
CA CYS A 195 -8.34 -12.02 15.63
C CYS A 195 -9.13 -12.89 16.61
N ARG A 196 -10.03 -12.25 17.38
CA ARG A 196 -10.90 -12.92 18.36
C ARG A 196 -12.20 -13.46 17.77
N ILE A 197 -12.53 -13.08 16.54
CA ILE A 197 -13.79 -13.48 15.89
C ILE A 197 -13.56 -14.86 15.23
N PRO A 198 -14.23 -15.94 15.69
CA PRO A 198 -13.98 -17.30 15.19
C PRO A 198 -14.18 -17.45 13.69
N HIS A 199 -15.15 -16.73 13.14
CA HIS A 199 -15.48 -16.77 11.70
C HIS A 199 -14.42 -16.05 10.85
N THR A 200 -13.82 -14.98 11.37
CA THR A 200 -12.79 -14.18 10.67
C THR A 200 -11.46 -14.94 10.57
N LYS A 201 -11.17 -15.89 11.48
CA LYS A 201 -9.96 -16.72 11.38
C LYS A 201 -9.84 -17.46 10.05
N ARG A 202 -10.95 -17.91 9.46
CA ARG A 202 -10.97 -18.58 8.15
C ARG A 202 -10.66 -17.64 6.99
N ILE A 203 -10.85 -16.34 7.17
CA ILE A 203 -10.70 -15.32 6.11
C ILE A 203 -9.36 -14.56 6.27
N LEU A 204 -8.62 -14.81 7.34
CA LEU A 204 -7.36 -14.13 7.68
C LEU A 204 -6.24 -14.35 6.65
N TRP A 205 -6.35 -15.40 5.84
CA TRP A 205 -5.44 -15.64 4.73
C TRP A 205 -5.61 -14.64 3.57
N LEU A 206 -6.79 -13.99 3.45
CA LEU A 206 -7.09 -13.09 2.34
C LEU A 206 -6.12 -11.89 2.23
N PRO A 207 -5.76 -11.15 3.32
CA PRO A 207 -4.73 -10.11 3.26
C PRO A 207 -3.33 -10.62 2.96
N LEU A 208 -3.05 -11.92 3.17
CA LEU A 208 -1.74 -12.50 2.91
C LEU A 208 -1.53 -12.86 1.43
N VAL A 209 -2.61 -13.10 0.68
CA VAL A 209 -2.53 -13.47 -0.73
C VAL A 209 -1.83 -12.40 -1.58
N PRO A 210 -2.20 -11.10 -1.51
CA PRO A 210 -1.49 -10.07 -2.27
C PRO A 210 0.00 -10.00 -1.93
N ILE A 211 0.35 -10.11 -0.65
CA ILE A 211 1.75 -10.08 -0.18
C ILE A 211 2.52 -11.28 -0.75
N PHE A 212 1.94 -12.48 -0.69
CA PHE A 212 2.56 -13.69 -1.24
C PHE A 212 2.75 -13.59 -2.76
N LEU A 213 1.72 -13.14 -3.48
CA LEU A 213 1.81 -12.96 -4.93
C LEU A 213 2.86 -11.91 -5.31
N ALA A 214 2.97 -10.81 -4.57
CA ALA A 214 3.99 -9.80 -4.80
C ALA A 214 5.40 -10.32 -4.50
N ALA A 215 5.59 -11.11 -3.44
CA ALA A 215 6.85 -11.75 -3.13
C ALA A 215 7.26 -12.74 -4.23
N LEU A 216 6.32 -13.56 -4.70
CA LEU A 216 6.54 -14.48 -5.81
C LEU A 216 6.90 -13.72 -7.10
N TYR A 217 6.17 -12.64 -7.40
CA TYR A 217 6.46 -11.78 -8.54
C TYR A 217 7.87 -11.18 -8.43
N ALA A 218 8.27 -10.69 -7.26
CA ALA A 218 9.61 -10.13 -7.03
C ALA A 218 10.72 -11.16 -7.25
N LEU A 219 10.51 -12.40 -6.81
CA LEU A 219 11.46 -13.50 -7.02
C LEU A 219 11.59 -13.87 -8.52
N LEU A 220 10.47 -13.86 -9.22
CA LEU A 220 10.44 -14.23 -10.65
C LEU A 220 10.77 -13.05 -11.58
N TYR A 221 10.84 -11.83 -11.05
CA TYR A 221 10.93 -10.60 -11.85
C TYR A 221 12.10 -10.62 -12.86
N LYS A 222 13.28 -11.04 -12.43
CA LYS A 222 14.45 -11.17 -13.33
C LYS A 222 14.23 -12.18 -14.46
N HIS A 223 13.56 -13.31 -14.17
CA HIS A 223 13.22 -14.32 -15.17
C HIS A 223 12.13 -13.85 -16.13
N ILE A 224 11.12 -13.14 -15.59
CA ILE A 224 10.02 -12.56 -16.37
C ILE A 224 10.56 -11.54 -17.39
N LEU A 225 11.53 -10.71 -17.00
CA LEU A 225 12.12 -9.70 -17.88
C LEU A 225 12.94 -10.30 -19.02
N ASN A 226 13.47 -11.52 -18.86
CA ASN A 226 14.24 -12.19 -19.90
C ASN A 226 13.38 -12.82 -21.00
N VAL A 227 12.04 -12.88 -20.80
CA VAL A 227 11.11 -13.45 -21.80
C VAL A 227 10.37 -12.31 -22.49
N PRO A 228 10.55 -12.10 -23.82
CA PRO A 228 10.04 -10.90 -24.51
C PRO A 228 8.53 -10.65 -24.37
N TRP A 229 7.71 -11.70 -24.50
CA TRP A 229 6.25 -11.56 -24.37
C TRP A 229 5.83 -11.31 -22.91
N MET A 230 6.53 -11.88 -21.95
CA MET A 230 6.27 -11.61 -20.53
C MET A 230 6.69 -10.19 -20.15
N HIS A 231 7.78 -9.68 -20.73
CA HIS A 231 8.20 -8.29 -20.55
C HIS A 231 7.13 -7.30 -21.01
N ALA A 232 6.42 -7.60 -22.09
CA ALA A 232 5.30 -6.76 -22.57
C ALA A 232 4.10 -6.73 -21.59
N ILE A 233 3.83 -7.83 -20.90
CA ILE A 233 2.70 -7.97 -19.97
C ILE A 233 3.09 -7.59 -18.54
N ALA A 234 4.31 -7.91 -18.13
CA ALA A 234 4.79 -7.69 -16.76
C ALA A 234 4.70 -6.22 -16.37
N GLY A 235 4.06 -5.95 -15.25
CA GLY A 235 3.99 -4.62 -14.66
C GLY A 235 5.34 -4.19 -14.09
N ASP A 236 5.51 -2.87 -13.95
CA ASP A 236 6.62 -2.32 -13.19
C ASP A 236 6.50 -2.71 -11.71
N MET A 237 7.64 -2.99 -11.07
CA MET A 237 7.70 -3.41 -9.67
C MET A 237 7.03 -2.39 -8.72
N THR A 238 7.18 -1.09 -9.00
CA THR A 238 6.53 -0.02 -8.23
C THR A 238 5.00 -0.12 -8.27
N VAL A 239 4.45 -0.34 -9.47
CA VAL A 239 3.00 -0.53 -9.67
C VAL A 239 2.51 -1.76 -8.93
N VAL A 240 3.23 -2.89 -9.05
CA VAL A 240 2.88 -4.14 -8.36
C VAL A 240 2.87 -3.93 -6.84
N GLN A 241 3.85 -3.22 -6.29
CA GLN A 241 3.90 -2.90 -4.86
C GLN A 241 2.73 -2.01 -4.43
N CYS A 242 2.42 -0.94 -5.16
CA CYS A 242 1.28 -0.07 -4.85
C CYS A 242 -0.05 -0.84 -4.88
N LEU A 243 -0.27 -1.67 -5.91
CA LEU A 243 -1.46 -2.51 -6.00
C LEU A 243 -1.53 -3.55 -4.88
N THR A 244 -0.39 -4.11 -4.49
CA THR A 244 -0.30 -5.06 -3.36
C THR A 244 -0.68 -4.40 -2.04
N PHE A 245 -0.16 -3.21 -1.75
CA PHE A 245 -0.54 -2.48 -0.55
C PHE A 245 -2.03 -2.13 -0.55
N THR A 246 -2.55 -1.62 -1.67
CA THR A 246 -3.97 -1.30 -1.81
C THR A 246 -4.84 -2.55 -1.59
N ALA A 247 -4.50 -3.67 -2.24
CA ALA A 247 -5.23 -4.93 -2.11
C ALA A 247 -5.15 -5.49 -0.68
N THR A 248 -4.00 -5.40 -0.02
CA THR A 248 -3.80 -5.87 1.36
C THR A 248 -4.63 -5.04 2.34
N PHE A 249 -4.59 -3.71 2.25
CA PHE A 249 -5.40 -2.84 3.09
C PHE A 249 -6.89 -3.05 2.84
N GLU A 250 -7.32 -3.16 1.59
CA GLU A 250 -8.71 -3.44 1.25
C GLU A 250 -9.15 -4.80 1.79
N ALA A 251 -8.33 -5.84 1.68
CA ALA A 251 -8.60 -7.14 2.26
C ALA A 251 -8.75 -7.06 3.79
N CYS A 252 -7.92 -6.27 4.49
CA CYS A 252 -8.05 -6.04 5.93
C CYS A 252 -9.38 -5.34 6.28
N ILE A 253 -9.84 -4.42 5.44
CA ILE A 253 -11.14 -3.74 5.60
C ILE A 253 -12.28 -4.74 5.39
N GLN A 254 -12.25 -5.52 4.30
CA GLN A 254 -13.27 -6.50 3.95
C GLN A 254 -13.38 -7.66 4.96
N CYS A 255 -12.27 -8.07 5.54
CA CYS A 255 -12.23 -9.09 6.60
C CYS A 255 -12.69 -8.54 7.97
N GLY A 256 -13.00 -7.24 8.09
CA GLY A 256 -13.39 -6.63 9.36
C GLY A 256 -12.23 -6.47 10.36
N LEU A 257 -10.98 -6.66 9.93
CA LEU A 257 -9.79 -6.36 10.74
C LEU A 257 -9.66 -4.86 10.98
N ILE A 258 -10.01 -4.06 9.98
CA ILE A 258 -10.16 -2.61 10.08
C ILE A 258 -11.66 -2.29 10.14
N GLN A 259 -12.08 -1.59 11.19
CA GLN A 259 -13.50 -1.26 11.40
C GLN A 259 -14.00 -0.30 10.32
N SER A 260 -15.04 -0.72 9.61
CA SER A 260 -15.70 0.08 8.59
C SER A 260 -17.21 0.15 8.86
N ASN A 261 -17.88 1.14 8.30
CA ASN A 261 -19.34 1.31 8.42
C ASN A 261 -20.14 0.26 7.63
N MET A 262 -19.48 -0.50 6.74
CA MET A 262 -20.18 -1.47 5.88
C MET A 262 -20.82 -2.62 6.67
N GLY A 263 -20.24 -3.02 7.81
CA GLY A 263 -20.78 -4.09 8.64
C GLY A 263 -22.02 -3.68 9.43
N TYR A 264 -22.18 -2.39 9.70
CA TYR A 264 -23.31 -1.90 10.50
C TYR A 264 -24.62 -1.82 9.71
N ALA A 265 -24.57 -1.46 8.42
CA ALA A 265 -25.75 -1.43 7.57
C ALA A 265 -26.47 -2.79 7.54
N THR A 266 -25.72 -3.88 7.42
CA THR A 266 -26.29 -5.24 7.42
C THR A 266 -26.88 -5.62 8.79
N LEU A 267 -26.25 -5.18 9.88
CA LEU A 267 -26.77 -5.40 11.23
C LEU A 267 -28.10 -4.67 11.46
N PHE A 268 -28.23 -3.44 10.98
CA PHE A 268 -29.48 -2.68 11.08
C PHE A 268 -30.58 -3.25 10.22
N GLU A 269 -30.27 -3.73 9.00
CA GLU A 269 -31.23 -4.40 8.13
C GLU A 269 -31.80 -5.69 8.77
N VAL A 270 -30.93 -6.46 9.48
CA VAL A 270 -31.34 -7.72 10.12
C VAL A 270 -32.06 -7.48 11.45
N SER A 271 -31.68 -6.46 12.20
CA SER A 271 -32.23 -6.24 13.55
C SER A 271 -33.61 -5.59 13.58
N MET A 272 -34.11 -5.06 12.45
CA MET A 272 -35.34 -4.23 12.36
C MET A 272 -35.41 -3.14 13.44
N ALA A 273 -34.32 -2.85 14.12
CA ALA A 273 -34.23 -1.89 15.19
C ALA A 273 -33.81 -0.51 14.66
N LYS A 274 -34.55 0.51 15.05
CA LYS A 274 -34.08 1.89 14.88
C LYS A 274 -32.94 2.12 15.86
N GLY A 275 -31.75 2.38 15.34
CA GLY A 275 -30.57 2.58 16.17
C GLY A 275 -29.68 3.70 15.64
N LEU A 276 -28.93 4.29 16.54
CA LEU A 276 -27.93 5.30 16.27
C LEU A 276 -26.58 4.76 16.74
N ILE A 277 -25.59 4.70 15.84
CA ILE A 277 -24.22 4.42 16.25
C ILE A 277 -23.52 5.75 16.46
N THR A 278 -23.03 5.96 17.67
CA THR A 278 -22.24 7.14 18.03
C THR A 278 -20.80 6.76 18.32
N ASP A 279 -19.90 7.72 18.16
CA ASP A 279 -18.56 7.61 18.70
C ASP A 279 -18.56 7.87 20.23
N ARG A 280 -17.36 7.88 20.85
CA ARG A 280 -17.23 8.15 22.30
C ARG A 280 -17.66 9.56 22.73
N ALA A 281 -17.75 10.49 21.79
CA ALA A 281 -18.22 11.86 22.02
C ALA A 281 -19.73 12.00 21.74
N PHE A 282 -20.45 10.89 21.57
CA PHE A 282 -21.86 10.82 21.20
C PHE A 282 -22.19 11.48 19.85
N VAL A 283 -21.20 11.67 19.00
CA VAL A 283 -21.42 12.15 17.64
C VAL A 283 -21.97 10.99 16.80
N PRO A 284 -23.08 11.18 16.06
CA PRO A 284 -23.66 10.13 15.25
C PRO A 284 -22.72 9.74 14.11
N VAL A 285 -22.35 8.48 14.07
CA VAL A 285 -21.50 7.90 13.03
C VAL A 285 -22.33 7.31 11.90
N GLN A 286 -23.50 6.77 12.24
CA GLN A 286 -24.46 6.23 11.27
C GLN A 286 -25.88 6.29 11.83
N LEU A 287 -26.80 6.79 11.01
CA LEU A 287 -28.24 6.74 11.25
C LEU A 287 -28.84 5.56 10.47
N SER A 288 -29.52 4.67 11.18
CA SER A 288 -30.38 3.67 10.56
C SER A 288 -31.72 4.32 10.24
N LEU A 289 -31.87 4.79 9.01
CA LEU A 289 -33.17 5.16 8.45
C LEU A 289 -33.80 3.89 7.88
N ILE A 290 -34.51 3.15 8.74
CA ILE A 290 -35.44 2.14 8.24
C ILE A 290 -36.71 2.92 7.87
N HIS A 291 -36.89 3.17 6.57
CA HIS A 291 -38.18 3.54 6.04
C HIS A 291 -39.08 2.31 6.08
N ILE A 292 -40.11 2.41 6.90
CA ILE A 292 -41.27 1.50 6.88
C ILE A 292 -42.07 1.80 5.61
#